data_9decaacf57c1d4918fed8398d86ffa5d
#
_entry.id   9decaacf57c1d4918fed8398d86ffa5d
#
_cell.length_a   1.000
_cell.length_b   1.000
_cell.length_c   1.000
_cell.angle_alpha   90.00
_cell.angle_beta   90.00
_cell.angle_gamma   90.00
#
_symmetry.space_group_name_H-M   'P 1'
#
loop_
_entity.id
_entity.type
_entity.pdbx_description
1 polymer ?
#
loop_
_entity_poly.entity_id
_entity_poly.type
_entity_poly.pdbx_seq_one_letter_code
_entity_poly.pdbx_strand_id
1 'polypeptide(L)'
;IIKLFSETMERQSNRLPYDATEDQLMTIEAADIPYSAPKKIDIKECMKELDQLIGLASVKEAVHELADTLEVERMRAQATGERAQINLDHYLFVGNPGTGKTTVARIMGNIFYSLGLLPSNKVVEVTSKDLIAPFVGQTAPKTEQQIDRALGGIFFIDEASSLNDGSNGFGKDAMPVLL
;
A
#
# COMPACT_ATOMS: atom_id res chain seq x y z
N ILE A 1 -14.07 -4.22 -6.11
CA ILE A 1 -15.44 -3.65 -5.99
C ILE A 1 -16.48 -4.78 -5.95
N ILE A 2 -16.51 -5.71 -6.93
CA ILE A 2 -17.51 -6.80 -6.99
C ILE A 2 -17.47 -7.67 -5.73
N LYS A 3 -16.28 -8.08 -5.26
CA LYS A 3 -16.13 -8.90 -4.05
C LYS A 3 -16.64 -8.18 -2.80
N LEU A 4 -16.29 -6.89 -2.64
CA LEU A 4 -16.76 -6.07 -1.51
C LEU A 4 -18.30 -5.99 -1.50
N PHE A 5 -18.89 -5.73 -2.66
CA PHE A 5 -20.34 -5.66 -2.80
C PHE A 5 -21.02 -7.00 -2.42
N SER A 6 -20.49 -8.13 -2.93
CA SER A 6 -21.04 -9.45 -2.62
C SER A 6 -20.97 -9.78 -1.13
N GLU A 7 -19.84 -9.47 -0.48
CA GLU A 7 -19.66 -9.66 0.97
C GLU A 7 -20.59 -8.75 1.80
N THR A 8 -20.82 -7.51 1.34
CA THR A 8 -21.76 -6.57 1.97
C THR A 8 -23.18 -7.10 1.90
N MET A 9 -23.62 -7.57 0.73
CA MET A 9 -24.95 -8.13 0.54
C MET A 9 -25.18 -9.41 1.35
N GLU A 10 -24.17 -10.27 1.44
CA GLU A 10 -24.22 -11.48 2.27
C GLU A 10 -24.37 -11.12 3.74
N ARG A 11 -23.63 -10.15 4.26
CA ARG A 11 -23.74 -9.70 5.66
C ARG A 11 -25.10 -9.05 5.95
N GLN A 12 -25.59 -8.21 5.04
CA GLN A 12 -26.94 -7.64 5.14
C GLN A 12 -28.00 -8.76 5.22
N SER A 13 -27.93 -9.73 4.31
CA SER A 13 -28.86 -10.87 4.30
C SER A 13 -28.83 -11.69 5.60
N ASN A 14 -27.64 -11.88 6.18
CA ASN A 14 -27.50 -12.60 7.46
C ASN A 14 -27.99 -11.78 8.66
N ARG A 15 -27.99 -10.46 8.60
CA ARG A 15 -28.47 -9.57 9.66
C ARG A 15 -29.98 -9.42 9.66
N LEU A 16 -30.59 -9.44 8.51
CA LEU A 16 -32.01 -9.16 8.35
C LEU A 16 -32.88 -10.37 8.78
N PRO A 17 -33.98 -10.13 9.52
CA PRO A 17 -34.95 -11.17 9.82
C PRO A 17 -35.71 -11.60 8.57
N TYR A 18 -36.37 -12.77 8.64
CA TYR A 18 -37.10 -13.34 7.50
C TYR A 18 -38.29 -12.46 7.02
N ASP A 19 -38.83 -11.65 7.94
CA ASP A 19 -39.93 -10.71 7.71
C ASP A 19 -39.48 -9.25 7.55
N ALA A 20 -38.25 -9.05 7.11
CA ALA A 20 -37.68 -7.72 6.88
C ALA A 20 -38.54 -6.90 5.93
N THR A 21 -38.76 -5.63 6.26
CA THR A 21 -39.48 -4.68 5.43
C THR A 21 -38.67 -4.29 4.18
N GLU A 22 -39.36 -3.77 3.15
CA GLU A 22 -38.72 -3.32 1.92
C GLU A 22 -37.67 -2.25 2.17
N ASP A 23 -37.92 -1.31 3.10
CA ASP A 23 -36.95 -0.30 3.51
C ASP A 23 -35.71 -0.90 4.15
N GLN A 24 -35.85 -1.95 4.95
CA GLN A 24 -34.73 -2.66 5.56
C GLN A 24 -33.89 -3.40 4.53
N LEU A 25 -34.54 -3.99 3.52
CA LEU A 25 -33.87 -4.67 2.40
C LEU A 25 -33.09 -3.69 1.50
N MET A 26 -33.55 -2.45 1.39
CA MET A 26 -32.90 -1.40 0.59
C MET A 26 -31.82 -0.64 1.37
N THR A 27 -31.72 -0.86 2.68
CA THR A 27 -30.78 -0.11 3.53
C THR A 27 -29.56 -0.96 3.89
N ILE A 28 -28.38 -0.49 3.52
CA ILE A 28 -27.09 -1.04 3.96
C ILE A 28 -26.63 -0.28 5.18
N GLU A 29 -26.39 -0.98 6.27
CA GLU A 29 -25.82 -0.40 7.49
C GLU A 29 -24.29 -0.52 7.52
N ALA A 30 -23.64 0.27 8.37
CA ALA A 30 -22.19 0.22 8.52
C ALA A 30 -21.68 -1.17 8.97
N ALA A 31 -22.52 -1.93 9.68
CA ALA A 31 -22.20 -3.31 10.11
C ALA A 31 -22.17 -4.31 8.94
N ASP A 32 -22.89 -4.03 7.87
CA ASP A 32 -22.95 -4.90 6.68
C ASP A 32 -21.70 -4.75 5.81
N ILE A 33 -21.04 -3.58 5.89
CA ILE A 33 -19.83 -3.34 5.12
C ILE A 33 -18.70 -4.17 5.76
N PRO A 34 -18.04 -5.09 5.00
CA PRO A 34 -16.93 -5.90 5.49
C PRO A 34 -15.67 -5.03 5.68
N TYR A 35 -15.83 -3.96 6.43
CA TYR A 35 -14.77 -3.04 6.77
C TYR A 35 -14.34 -3.35 8.21
N SER A 36 -13.25 -4.08 8.37
CA SER A 36 -12.55 -4.02 9.64
C SER A 36 -11.99 -2.61 9.74
N ALA A 37 -12.50 -1.83 10.71
CA ALA A 37 -11.92 -0.52 10.99
C ALA A 37 -10.41 -0.66 10.99
N PRO A 38 -9.68 0.13 10.18
CA PRO A 38 -8.24 0.01 10.10
C PRO A 38 -7.68 0.10 11.51
N LYS A 39 -6.80 -0.84 11.85
CA LYS A 39 -6.10 -0.81 13.13
C LYS A 39 -5.45 0.57 13.21
N LYS A 40 -5.87 1.41 14.16
CA LYS A 40 -5.23 2.72 14.35
C LYS A 40 -3.77 2.45 14.69
N ILE A 41 -2.90 2.67 13.73
CA ILE A 41 -1.46 2.66 13.95
C ILE A 41 -1.10 4.06 14.39
N ASP A 42 -0.47 4.19 15.54
CA ASP A 42 0.01 5.50 16.01
C ASP A 42 1.32 5.84 15.29
N ILE A 43 1.33 7.00 14.62
CA ILE A 43 2.53 7.50 13.94
C ILE A 43 3.73 7.58 14.88
N LYS A 44 3.50 7.89 16.17
CA LYS A 44 4.56 7.94 17.18
C LYS A 44 5.20 6.57 17.43
N GLU A 45 4.42 5.50 17.34
CA GLU A 45 4.95 4.14 17.45
C GLU A 45 5.80 3.80 16.22
N CYS A 46 5.35 4.18 15.02
CA CYS A 46 6.11 3.98 13.79
C CYS A 46 7.45 4.73 13.81
N MET A 47 7.44 6.00 14.26
CA MET A 47 8.66 6.80 14.40
C MET A 47 9.62 6.21 15.43
N LYS A 48 9.10 5.73 16.56
CA LYS A 48 9.89 5.05 17.56
C LYS A 48 10.52 3.77 17.03
N GLU A 49 9.78 2.98 16.24
CA GLU A 49 10.29 1.78 15.59
C GLU A 49 11.43 2.13 14.61
N LEU A 50 11.27 3.20 13.82
CA LEU A 50 12.31 3.73 12.94
C LEU A 50 13.57 4.12 13.71
N ASP A 51 13.41 4.84 14.81
CA ASP A 51 14.53 5.34 15.63
C ASP A 51 15.30 4.22 16.33
N GLN A 52 14.66 3.09 16.60
CA GLN A 52 15.30 1.90 17.17
C GLN A 52 16.21 1.15 16.19
N LEU A 53 16.07 1.39 14.87
CA LEU A 53 16.98 0.79 13.89
C LEU A 53 18.42 1.27 14.15
N ILE A 54 19.37 0.36 14.06
CA ILE A 54 20.79 0.70 14.27
C ILE A 54 21.34 1.41 13.03
N GLY A 55 21.99 2.55 13.23
CA GLY A 55 22.52 3.37 12.14
C GLY A 55 21.43 4.08 11.36
N LEU A 56 21.60 4.21 10.03
CA LEU A 56 20.63 4.80 9.08
C LEU A 56 20.26 6.26 9.39
N ALA A 57 21.19 7.07 9.95
CA ALA A 57 20.90 8.43 10.40
C ALA A 57 20.26 9.29 9.31
N SER A 58 20.83 9.30 8.10
CA SER A 58 20.29 10.06 6.96
C SER A 58 18.91 9.55 6.50
N VAL A 59 18.66 8.25 6.59
CA VAL A 59 17.35 7.67 6.24
C VAL A 59 16.31 8.07 7.28
N LYS A 60 16.64 8.00 8.56
CA LYS A 60 15.75 8.43 9.64
C LYS A 60 15.37 9.90 9.49
N GLU A 61 16.35 10.76 9.28
CA GLU A 61 16.13 12.20 9.06
C GLU A 61 15.19 12.43 7.86
N ALA A 62 15.44 11.81 6.71
CA ALA A 62 14.60 11.93 5.54
C ALA A 62 13.17 11.43 5.77
N VAL A 63 12.99 10.34 6.52
CA VAL A 63 11.63 9.81 6.82
C VAL A 63 10.91 10.71 7.83
N HIS A 64 11.62 11.28 8.82
CA HIS A 64 11.05 12.28 9.74
C HIS A 64 10.58 13.52 8.99
N GLU A 65 11.43 14.13 8.16
CA GLU A 65 11.08 15.29 7.34
C GLU A 65 9.88 15.03 6.43
N LEU A 66 9.84 13.85 5.80
CA LEU A 66 8.72 13.44 4.97
C LEU A 66 7.43 13.34 5.80
N ALA A 67 7.47 12.69 6.95
CA ALA A 67 6.30 12.52 7.80
C ALA A 67 5.76 13.87 8.31
N ASP A 68 6.63 14.78 8.73
CA ASP A 68 6.28 16.13 9.18
C ASP A 68 5.62 16.93 8.04
N THR A 69 6.18 16.84 6.83
CA THR A 69 5.63 17.50 5.65
C THR A 69 4.22 16.98 5.33
N LEU A 70 4.04 15.67 5.33
CA LEU A 70 2.75 15.03 5.05
C LEU A 70 1.72 15.34 6.14
N GLU A 71 2.13 15.44 7.40
CA GLU A 71 1.22 15.81 8.50
C GLU A 71 0.75 17.27 8.36
N VAL A 72 1.64 18.19 8.00
CA VAL A 72 1.29 19.60 7.74
C VAL A 72 0.32 19.69 6.56
N GLU A 73 0.57 19.00 5.45
CA GLU A 73 -0.35 19.00 4.31
C GLU A 73 -1.73 18.42 4.68
N ARG A 74 -1.77 17.38 5.49
CA ARG A 74 -3.03 16.82 6.01
C ARG A 74 -3.77 17.82 6.87
N MET A 75 -3.09 18.53 7.77
CA MET A 75 -3.69 19.56 8.63
C MET A 75 -4.24 20.72 7.79
N ARG A 76 -3.53 21.16 6.76
CA ARG A 76 -4.01 22.21 5.83
C ARG A 76 -5.28 21.76 5.12
N ALA A 77 -5.30 20.58 4.57
CA ALA A 77 -6.46 20.01 3.89
C ALA A 77 -7.69 19.95 4.81
N GLN A 78 -7.50 19.56 6.08
CA GLN A 78 -8.57 19.55 7.07
C GLN A 78 -9.08 20.96 7.41
N ALA A 79 -8.19 21.94 7.49
CA ALA A 79 -8.54 23.33 7.81
C ALA A 79 -9.25 24.05 6.66
N THR A 80 -8.88 23.76 5.42
CA THR A 80 -9.45 24.39 4.21
C THR A 80 -10.69 23.66 3.69
N GLY A 81 -10.97 22.44 4.15
CA GLY A 81 -12.01 21.58 3.57
C GLY A 81 -11.67 21.04 2.18
N GLU A 82 -10.47 21.31 1.69
CA GLU A 82 -9.97 20.79 0.43
C GLU A 82 -9.41 19.36 0.63
N ARG A 83 -9.44 18.56 -0.44
CA ARG A 83 -8.76 17.28 -0.40
C ARG A 83 -7.26 17.51 -0.43
N ALA A 84 -6.52 16.89 0.51
CA ALA A 84 -5.06 16.90 0.44
C ALA A 84 -4.62 16.35 -0.92
N GLN A 85 -3.97 17.19 -1.71
CA GLN A 85 -3.31 16.77 -2.96
C GLN A 85 -1.92 16.25 -2.63
N ILE A 86 -1.87 15.15 -1.88
CA ILE A 86 -0.61 14.52 -1.54
C ILE A 86 -0.32 13.49 -2.63
N ASN A 87 0.67 13.79 -3.45
CA ASN A 87 1.24 12.83 -4.37
C ASN A 87 2.25 11.99 -3.60
N LEU A 88 1.99 10.69 -3.51
CA LEU A 88 2.98 9.75 -3.00
C LEU A 88 3.96 9.45 -4.14
N ASP A 89 5.21 9.84 -3.94
CA ASP A 89 6.27 9.65 -4.90
C ASP A 89 6.79 8.20 -4.89
N HIS A 90 7.59 7.87 -5.90
CA HIS A 90 8.39 6.65 -5.92
C HIS A 90 9.66 6.85 -5.11
N TYR A 91 9.99 5.90 -4.25
CA TYR A 91 11.17 5.95 -3.38
C TYR A 91 12.19 4.90 -3.81
N LEU A 92 13.44 5.33 -3.96
CA LEU A 92 14.56 4.46 -4.28
C LEU A 92 15.42 4.24 -3.03
N PHE A 93 15.51 2.99 -2.56
CA PHE A 93 16.36 2.59 -1.46
C PHE A 93 17.70 2.09 -1.99
N VAL A 94 18.78 2.83 -1.74
CA VAL A 94 20.14 2.47 -2.16
C VAL A 94 20.93 1.97 -0.95
N GLY A 95 21.59 0.82 -1.09
CA GLY A 95 22.41 0.26 -0.03
C GLY A 95 22.67 -1.24 -0.22
N ASN A 96 23.66 -1.75 0.54
CA ASN A 96 24.05 -3.15 0.49
C ASN A 96 22.92 -4.10 0.93
N PRO A 97 22.93 -5.37 0.55
CA PRO A 97 22.02 -6.38 1.09
C PRO A 97 22.08 -6.42 2.63
N GLY A 98 20.93 -6.64 3.28
CA GLY A 98 20.85 -6.76 4.74
C GLY A 98 20.89 -5.43 5.51
N THR A 99 20.88 -4.27 4.86
CA THR A 99 20.90 -2.95 5.53
C THR A 99 19.54 -2.46 6.03
N GLY A 100 18.49 -3.30 5.96
CA GLY A 100 17.18 -2.94 6.50
C GLY A 100 16.25 -2.21 5.53
N LYS A 101 16.53 -2.19 4.22
CA LYS A 101 15.69 -1.52 3.21
C LYS A 101 14.21 -1.92 3.29
N THR A 102 13.92 -3.20 3.33
CA THR A 102 12.55 -3.74 3.45
C THR A 102 11.90 -3.32 4.78
N THR A 103 12.67 -3.29 5.86
CA THR A 103 12.17 -2.85 7.17
C THR A 103 11.75 -1.39 7.13
N VAL A 104 12.57 -0.52 6.55
CA VAL A 104 12.23 0.91 6.35
C VAL A 104 11.00 1.05 5.47
N ALA A 105 10.90 0.31 4.36
CA ALA A 105 9.71 0.36 3.50
C ALA A 105 8.42 -0.03 4.24
N ARG A 106 8.47 -1.01 5.15
CA ARG A 106 7.32 -1.40 5.99
C ARG A 106 6.95 -0.31 7.00
N ILE A 107 7.93 0.32 7.62
CA ILE A 107 7.71 1.44 8.54
C ILE A 107 7.08 2.61 7.78
N MET A 108 7.57 2.96 6.60
CA MET A 108 6.97 3.98 5.74
C MET A 108 5.53 3.64 5.38
N GLY A 109 5.22 2.38 5.08
CA GLY A 109 3.85 1.92 4.85
C GLY A 109 2.93 2.17 6.04
N ASN A 110 3.41 1.90 7.24
CA ASN A 110 2.68 2.18 8.46
C ASN A 110 2.48 3.69 8.68
N ILE A 111 3.50 4.52 8.39
CA ILE A 111 3.42 5.98 8.48
C ILE A 111 2.37 6.52 7.49
N PHE A 112 2.44 6.16 6.21
CA PHE A 112 1.48 6.61 5.20
C PHE A 112 0.05 6.18 5.53
N TYR A 113 -0.11 4.97 6.04
CA TYR A 113 -1.40 4.49 6.50
C TYR A 113 -1.91 5.26 7.73
N SER A 114 -1.07 5.52 8.73
CA SER A 114 -1.44 6.27 9.94
C SER A 114 -1.85 7.72 9.63
N LEU A 115 -1.25 8.31 8.60
CA LEU A 115 -1.60 9.63 8.07
C LEU A 115 -2.86 9.61 7.19
N GLY A 116 -3.41 8.43 6.88
CA GLY A 116 -4.59 8.28 6.02
C GLY A 116 -4.31 8.46 4.53
N LEU A 117 -3.05 8.39 4.11
CA LEU A 117 -2.62 8.53 2.71
C LEU A 117 -2.80 7.23 1.93
N LEU A 118 -2.66 6.11 2.61
CA LEU A 118 -2.93 4.79 2.06
C LEU A 118 -4.13 4.15 2.78
N PRO A 119 -5.02 3.48 2.07
CA PRO A 119 -6.14 2.75 2.67
C PRO A 119 -5.70 1.47 3.40
N SER A 120 -4.46 1.02 3.20
CA SER A 120 -3.90 -0.18 3.82
C SER A 120 -2.40 0.00 4.08
N ASN A 121 -1.91 -0.56 5.18
CA ASN A 121 -0.47 -0.63 5.48
C ASN A 121 0.20 -1.87 4.86
N LYS A 122 -0.49 -2.54 3.95
CA LYS A 122 0.05 -3.71 3.27
C LYS A 122 1.28 -3.35 2.45
N VAL A 123 2.34 -4.14 2.60
CA VAL A 123 3.51 -4.08 1.74
C VAL A 123 3.61 -5.39 0.97
N VAL A 124 3.55 -5.32 -0.34
CA VAL A 124 3.78 -6.46 -1.23
C VAL A 124 5.21 -6.40 -1.72
N GLU A 125 6.02 -7.30 -1.22
CA GLU A 125 7.42 -7.45 -1.57
C GLU A 125 7.55 -8.43 -2.72
N VAL A 126 8.23 -8.02 -3.78
CA VAL A 126 8.48 -8.81 -4.97
C VAL A 126 9.94 -8.68 -5.41
N THR A 127 10.41 -9.70 -6.08
CA THR A 127 11.71 -9.72 -6.74
C THR A 127 11.53 -9.76 -8.26
N SER A 128 12.61 -9.62 -9.03
CA SER A 128 12.53 -9.77 -10.48
C SER A 128 11.93 -11.12 -10.92
N LYS A 129 12.14 -12.19 -10.16
CA LYS A 129 11.58 -13.52 -10.44
C LYS A 129 10.06 -13.57 -10.30
N ASP A 130 9.51 -12.73 -9.42
CA ASP A 130 8.06 -12.63 -9.20
C ASP A 130 7.37 -11.84 -10.31
N LEU A 131 8.10 -10.96 -10.99
CA LEU A 131 7.63 -10.11 -12.07
C LEU A 131 7.83 -10.76 -13.44
N ILE A 132 9.00 -11.33 -13.68
CA ILE A 132 9.38 -11.89 -14.97
C ILE A 132 8.80 -13.30 -15.13
N ALA A 133 8.21 -13.58 -16.28
CA ALA A 133 7.76 -14.91 -16.66
C ALA A 133 8.77 -15.63 -17.59
N PRO A 134 8.78 -16.98 -17.60
CA PRO A 134 9.71 -17.73 -18.43
C PRO A 134 9.36 -17.73 -19.93
N PHE A 135 8.16 -17.30 -20.30
CA PHE A 135 7.68 -17.32 -21.68
C PHE A 135 7.36 -15.92 -22.18
N VAL A 136 7.57 -15.71 -23.49
CA VAL A 136 7.28 -14.45 -24.17
C VAL A 136 5.80 -14.06 -23.99
N GLY A 137 5.53 -12.78 -23.71
CA GLY A 137 4.18 -12.24 -23.56
C GLY A 137 3.50 -12.52 -22.22
N GLN A 138 4.14 -13.25 -21.29
CA GLN A 138 3.55 -13.56 -19.98
C GLN A 138 4.07 -12.65 -18.87
N THR A 139 5.12 -11.88 -19.10
CA THR A 139 5.71 -10.97 -18.09
C THR A 139 4.76 -9.83 -17.73
N ALA A 140 4.15 -9.16 -18.71
CA ALA A 140 3.23 -8.05 -18.45
C ALA A 140 2.01 -8.50 -17.60
N PRO A 141 1.25 -9.55 -17.96
CA PRO A 141 0.14 -10.02 -17.12
C PRO A 141 0.56 -10.47 -15.72
N LYS A 142 1.74 -11.07 -15.59
CA LYS A 142 2.28 -11.49 -14.30
C LYS A 142 2.63 -10.28 -13.43
N THR A 143 3.22 -9.24 -14.03
CA THR A 143 3.55 -7.98 -13.36
C THR A 143 2.27 -7.27 -12.90
N GLU A 144 1.26 -7.14 -13.79
CA GLU A 144 -0.05 -6.57 -13.45
C GLU A 144 -0.69 -7.28 -12.26
N GLN A 145 -0.65 -8.60 -12.21
CA GLN A 145 -1.18 -9.37 -11.09
C GLN A 145 -0.48 -9.03 -9.76
N GLN A 146 0.82 -8.78 -9.77
CA GLN A 146 1.54 -8.38 -8.57
C GLN A 146 1.20 -6.95 -8.15
N ILE A 147 1.03 -6.04 -9.10
CA ILE A 147 0.58 -4.66 -8.85
C ILE A 147 -0.82 -4.67 -8.26
N ASP A 148 -1.75 -5.44 -8.82
CA ASP A 148 -3.12 -5.57 -8.32
C ASP A 148 -3.15 -6.06 -6.86
N ARG A 149 -2.23 -6.95 -6.50
CA ARG A 149 -2.08 -7.40 -5.12
C ARG A 149 -1.63 -6.29 -4.18
N ALA A 150 -0.91 -5.28 -4.68
CA ALA A 150 -0.39 -4.17 -3.89
C ALA A 150 -1.34 -2.96 -3.83
N LEU A 151 -2.42 -2.96 -4.62
CA LEU A 151 -3.36 -1.84 -4.67
C LEU A 151 -3.81 -1.42 -3.26
N GLY A 152 -3.73 -0.13 -3.02
CA GLY A 152 -4.04 0.50 -1.73
C GLY A 152 -2.95 0.37 -0.67
N GLY A 153 -1.81 -0.20 -0.99
CA GLY A 153 -0.65 -0.35 -0.12
C GLY A 153 0.64 0.06 -0.81
N ILE A 154 1.74 -0.56 -0.42
CA ILE A 154 3.07 -0.34 -0.99
C ILE A 154 3.46 -1.55 -1.85
N PHE A 155 3.93 -1.27 -3.04
CA PHE A 155 4.59 -2.22 -3.91
C PHE A 155 6.11 -2.05 -3.77
N PHE A 156 6.77 -3.00 -3.13
CA PHE A 156 8.21 -2.96 -2.88
C PHE A 156 8.92 -3.96 -3.79
N ILE A 157 9.79 -3.45 -4.65
CA ILE A 157 10.60 -4.29 -5.55
C ILE A 157 12.00 -4.40 -4.94
N ASP A 158 12.33 -5.59 -4.44
CA ASP A 158 13.68 -5.86 -3.98
C ASP A 158 14.58 -6.23 -5.18
N GLU A 159 15.83 -5.81 -5.10
CA GLU A 159 16.83 -6.01 -6.17
C GLU A 159 16.35 -5.49 -7.53
N ALA A 160 15.71 -4.31 -7.57
CA ALA A 160 15.15 -3.71 -8.79
C ALA A 160 16.18 -3.59 -9.94
N SER A 161 17.47 -3.46 -9.64
CA SER A 161 18.55 -3.47 -10.63
C SER A 161 18.56 -4.73 -11.50
N SER A 162 18.15 -5.87 -10.95
CA SER A 162 18.08 -7.13 -11.67
C SER A 162 17.03 -7.18 -12.79
N LEU A 163 16.06 -6.24 -12.76
CA LEU A 163 15.08 -6.08 -13.86
C LEU A 163 15.74 -5.55 -15.13
N ASN A 164 16.84 -4.81 -15.00
CA ASN A 164 17.56 -4.22 -16.13
C ASN A 164 18.78 -5.06 -16.58
N ASP A 165 19.13 -6.10 -15.83
CA ASP A 165 20.23 -7.00 -16.18
C ASP A 165 19.83 -7.84 -17.40
N GLY A 166 20.24 -7.34 -18.58
CA GLY A 166 19.81 -7.78 -19.92
C GLY A 166 20.09 -9.24 -20.31
N SER A 167 20.33 -10.14 -19.34
CA SER A 167 20.64 -11.55 -19.60
C SER A 167 19.46 -12.36 -20.18
N ASN A 168 18.21 -11.92 -20.00
CA ASN A 168 17.03 -12.64 -20.49
C ASN A 168 15.99 -11.78 -21.25
N GLY A 169 16.22 -10.49 -21.53
CA GLY A 169 15.34 -9.65 -22.37
C GLY A 169 13.93 -9.35 -21.81
N PHE A 170 13.41 -10.17 -20.91
CA PHE A 170 12.04 -10.11 -20.42
C PHE A 170 11.77 -9.02 -19.34
N GLY A 171 12.82 -8.49 -18.72
CA GLY A 171 12.68 -7.37 -17.78
C GLY A 171 12.17 -6.09 -18.44
N LYS A 172 12.45 -5.92 -19.74
CA LYS A 172 11.95 -4.81 -20.54
C LYS A 172 10.43 -4.81 -20.70
N ASP A 173 9.80 -5.98 -20.61
CA ASP A 173 8.34 -6.11 -20.74
C ASP A 173 7.63 -5.78 -19.41
N ALA A 174 8.32 -5.83 -18.29
CA ALA A 174 7.78 -5.44 -16.98
C ALA A 174 7.80 -3.91 -16.77
N MET A 175 8.81 -3.22 -17.27
CA MET A 175 9.01 -1.78 -17.05
C MET A 175 7.84 -0.91 -17.52
N PRO A 176 7.23 -1.11 -18.72
CA PRO A 176 6.08 -0.32 -19.16
C PRO A 176 4.82 -0.51 -18.31
N VAL A 177 4.74 -1.61 -17.57
CA VAL A 177 3.61 -1.92 -16.68
C VAL A 177 3.81 -1.27 -15.30
N LEU A 178 5.08 -1.02 -14.92
CA LEU A 178 5.44 -0.40 -13.63
C LEU A 178 5.40 1.14 -13.70
N LEU A 179 5.44 1.72 -14.89
CA LEU A 179 5.42 3.17 -15.16
C LEU A 179 4.02 3.65 -15.51
#